data_f306ae64c5739d89a6fb0916fc993b37
#
_entry.id   f306ae64c5739d89a6fb0916fc993b37
#
_cell.length_a   1.000
_cell.length_b   1.000
_cell.length_c   1.000
_cell.angle_alpha   90.00
_cell.angle_beta   90.00
_cell.angle_gamma   90.00
#
_symmetry.space_group_name_H-M   'P 1'
#
loop_
_entity.id
_entity.type
_entity.pdbx_description
1 polymer ?
#
loop_
_entity_poly.entity_id
_entity_poly.type
_entity_poly.pdbx_seq_one_letter_code
_entity_poly.pdbx_strand_id
1 'polypeptide(L)'
;MQENKNLLCAALLLMFTTVRFIISIIMASAYQSYQTIERLQEAIGQEVTLNGWVYDTTGKGKLQFIKLRDGSGIAQCVVFKPNVAEEVFEAAKSLTQESSVRIIGTVRAEERAPGGVEVDVKEIKIWQIAKDYPITPKEHGDAFLMENRHLWLRSTRQHAIMRVRATIVKAIRDFFDGNGFTLMDSPILTPAACEGTSTLFETEYFDLGKAYLSQSGQLYGEASAMAQGKIYTFGPTFRAEKSKTRRHLTEFWMVEPEAAFFELADDMDLAEDFVEYIVQTVLKHRQQELATLGRDITKLEKVRRPFHRMSYTEAVEWLNKNNVKLNKKQPDGTEIQVDFPWGEDFGAPQEEALMQQFEKPCIVHRYPTEVKAFYMKRDPDNPKVALAMDMLAPEGAGEIIGGSQREDDFDALKERILSHDLPLESFEWYLDLRRYGSVPHSGFGLGLERTVKWITGAEHIRETNPYPRMIYRIQP
;
A
#
# COMPACT_ATOMS: atom_id res chain seq x y z
N MET A 1 47.39 -25.46 -16.85
CA MET A 1 46.11 -25.31 -17.60
C MET A 1 44.96 -24.82 -16.73
N GLN A 2 44.89 -25.16 -15.42
CA GLN A 2 43.84 -24.73 -14.49
C GLN A 2 44.02 -23.27 -14.05
N GLU A 3 45.24 -22.80 -13.82
CA GLU A 3 45.50 -21.40 -13.41
C GLU A 3 45.11 -20.38 -14.50
N ASN A 4 45.34 -20.67 -15.78
CA ASN A 4 44.93 -19.80 -16.88
C ASN A 4 43.42 -19.69 -17.05
N LYS A 5 42.64 -20.72 -16.68
CA LYS A 5 41.17 -20.67 -16.68
C LYS A 5 40.64 -19.79 -15.57
N ASN A 6 41.23 -19.82 -14.40
CA ASN A 6 40.83 -18.98 -13.26
C ASN A 6 41.15 -17.50 -13.50
N LEU A 7 42.32 -17.18 -14.11
CA LEU A 7 42.63 -15.80 -14.52
C LEU A 7 41.69 -15.27 -15.61
N LEU A 8 41.31 -16.10 -16.57
CA LEU A 8 40.35 -15.71 -17.61
C LEU A 8 38.94 -15.46 -17.06
N CYS A 9 38.46 -16.28 -16.13
CA CYS A 9 37.18 -16.07 -15.43
C CYS A 9 37.19 -14.80 -14.59
N ALA A 10 38.28 -14.52 -13.85
CA ALA A 10 38.39 -13.32 -13.03
C ALA A 10 38.41 -12.04 -13.91
N ALA A 11 39.16 -12.07 -15.05
CA ALA A 11 39.20 -10.98 -16.00
C ALA A 11 37.84 -10.71 -16.66
N LEU A 12 37.10 -11.76 -17.03
CA LEU A 12 35.75 -11.66 -17.57
C LEU A 12 34.76 -11.09 -16.54
N LEU A 13 34.81 -11.52 -15.27
CA LEU A 13 33.99 -11.00 -14.20
C LEU A 13 34.26 -9.49 -13.94
N LEU A 14 35.55 -9.09 -13.96
CA LEU A 14 35.93 -7.68 -13.84
C LEU A 14 35.42 -6.85 -15.04
N MET A 15 35.55 -7.37 -16.27
CA MET A 15 35.01 -6.70 -17.46
C MET A 15 33.48 -6.54 -17.38
N PHE A 16 32.75 -7.58 -16.97
CA PHE A 16 31.30 -7.52 -16.84
C PHE A 16 30.84 -6.53 -15.75
N THR A 17 31.55 -6.47 -14.61
CA THR A 17 31.26 -5.50 -13.55
C THR A 17 31.60 -4.07 -14.01
N THR A 18 32.70 -3.86 -14.67
CA THR A 18 33.11 -2.55 -15.22
C THR A 18 32.15 -2.07 -16.31
N VAL A 19 31.75 -2.93 -17.23
CA VAL A 19 30.79 -2.60 -18.30
C VAL A 19 29.40 -2.31 -17.71
N ARG A 20 28.91 -3.08 -16.71
CA ARG A 20 27.67 -2.77 -16.01
C ARG A 20 27.74 -1.42 -15.27
N PHE A 21 28.86 -1.11 -14.64
CA PHE A 21 29.07 0.16 -13.96
C PHE A 21 29.11 1.34 -14.94
N ILE A 22 29.80 1.20 -16.09
CA ILE A 22 29.85 2.22 -17.15
C ILE A 22 28.47 2.39 -17.80
N ILE A 23 27.73 1.32 -18.09
CA ILE A 23 26.38 1.40 -18.65
C ILE A 23 25.42 2.06 -17.63
N SER A 24 25.54 1.76 -16.33
CA SER A 24 24.76 2.41 -15.27
C SER A 24 25.05 3.90 -15.18
N ILE A 25 26.32 4.32 -15.31
CA ILE A 25 26.73 5.74 -15.33
C ILE A 25 26.22 6.44 -16.59
N ILE A 26 26.32 5.82 -17.77
CA ILE A 26 25.89 6.38 -19.05
C ILE A 26 24.36 6.50 -19.09
N MET A 27 23.62 5.51 -18.59
CA MET A 27 22.15 5.57 -18.51
C MET A 27 21.67 6.57 -17.45
N ALA A 28 22.37 6.71 -16.31
CA ALA A 28 22.07 7.74 -15.32
C ALA A 28 22.31 9.15 -15.87
N SER A 29 23.35 9.36 -16.70
CA SER A 29 23.68 10.68 -17.27
C SER A 29 22.71 11.16 -18.35
N ALA A 30 22.04 10.25 -19.04
CA ALA A 30 21.15 10.60 -20.17
C ALA A 30 19.80 11.22 -19.71
N TYR A 31 19.37 10.98 -18.45
CA TYR A 31 18.09 11.46 -17.92
C TYR A 31 18.21 12.44 -16.74
N GLN A 32 19.40 12.69 -16.21
CA GLN A 32 19.60 13.62 -15.09
C GLN A 32 20.46 14.80 -15.50
N SER A 33 19.80 15.83 -16.05
CA SER A 33 20.43 17.15 -16.25
C SER A 33 20.41 18.03 -15.00
N TYR A 34 19.92 17.54 -13.87
CA TYR A 34 19.80 18.26 -12.59
C TYR A 34 19.97 17.34 -11.39
N GLN A 35 20.43 17.91 -10.25
CA GLN A 35 20.56 17.21 -8.98
C GLN A 35 19.19 17.06 -8.29
N THR A 36 18.97 15.94 -7.60
CA THR A 36 17.80 15.78 -6.70
C THR A 36 18.14 16.22 -5.28
N ILE A 37 17.14 16.74 -4.57
CA ILE A 37 17.32 17.27 -3.20
C ILE A 37 17.77 16.17 -2.23
N GLU A 38 17.26 14.96 -2.33
CA GLU A 38 17.65 13.85 -1.46
C GLU A 38 19.14 13.46 -1.55
N ARG A 39 19.83 13.87 -2.62
CA ARG A 39 21.26 13.58 -2.84
C ARG A 39 22.18 14.79 -2.64
N LEU A 40 21.68 15.89 -2.10
CA LEU A 40 22.49 17.11 -1.93
C LEU A 40 23.70 16.92 -1.01
N GLN A 41 23.62 16.05 -0.02
CA GLN A 41 24.76 15.73 0.85
C GLN A 41 25.97 15.19 0.07
N GLU A 42 25.72 14.47 -1.03
CA GLU A 42 26.78 13.94 -1.91
C GLU A 42 27.47 15.03 -2.73
N ALA A 43 26.85 16.22 -2.81
CA ALA A 43 27.29 17.33 -3.65
C ALA A 43 27.84 18.51 -2.85
N ILE A 44 28.21 18.34 -1.57
CA ILE A 44 28.81 19.44 -0.75
C ILE A 44 30.06 20.00 -1.43
N GLY A 45 30.13 21.33 -1.56
CA GLY A 45 31.17 22.04 -2.25
C GLY A 45 31.04 22.13 -3.78
N GLN A 46 30.05 21.45 -4.35
CA GLN A 46 29.80 21.45 -5.80
C GLN A 46 28.68 22.43 -6.18
N GLU A 47 28.75 22.94 -7.40
CA GLU A 47 27.66 23.67 -8.02
C GLU A 47 26.60 22.68 -8.54
N VAL A 48 25.33 22.94 -8.22
CA VAL A 48 24.19 22.10 -8.59
C VAL A 48 23.11 22.91 -9.28
N THR A 49 22.32 22.23 -10.12
CA THR A 49 21.10 22.76 -10.69
C THR A 49 19.90 22.02 -10.09
N LEU A 50 19.02 22.74 -9.41
CA LEU A 50 17.77 22.23 -8.83
C LEU A 50 16.58 22.79 -9.60
N ASN A 51 15.61 21.92 -9.91
CA ASN A 51 14.29 22.31 -10.42
C ASN A 51 13.24 21.95 -9.36
N GLY A 52 12.30 22.84 -9.11
CA GLY A 52 11.30 22.56 -8.10
C GLY A 52 10.26 23.65 -7.93
N TRP A 53 9.51 23.51 -6.87
CA TRP A 53 8.46 24.44 -6.45
C TRP A 53 8.82 25.07 -5.11
N VAL A 54 8.53 26.34 -4.98
CA VAL A 54 8.76 27.10 -3.75
C VAL A 54 7.76 26.65 -2.69
N TYR A 55 8.23 25.96 -1.67
CA TYR A 55 7.39 25.52 -0.56
C TYR A 55 7.08 26.67 0.40
N ASP A 56 8.09 27.50 0.69
CA ASP A 56 8.00 28.65 1.59
C ASP A 56 9.14 29.62 1.31
N THR A 57 8.94 30.90 1.62
CA THR A 57 9.97 31.93 1.54
C THR A 57 9.99 32.79 2.79
N THR A 58 11.18 33.17 3.24
CA THR A 58 11.37 34.10 4.37
C THR A 58 12.47 35.07 4.06
N GLY A 59 12.22 36.38 4.22
CA GLY A 59 13.20 37.44 4.00
C GLY A 59 13.59 38.16 5.29
N LYS A 60 14.91 38.45 5.47
CA LYS A 60 15.41 39.29 6.55
C LYS A 60 16.57 40.19 6.06
N GLY A 61 16.27 41.44 5.80
CA GLY A 61 17.29 42.42 5.37
C GLY A 61 17.93 42.06 4.03
N LYS A 62 19.21 41.68 4.03
CA LYS A 62 19.97 41.29 2.83
C LYS A 62 19.91 39.81 2.51
N LEU A 63 19.10 39.02 3.24
CA LEU A 63 18.95 37.58 3.08
C LEU A 63 17.55 37.25 2.64
N GLN A 64 17.44 36.31 1.66
CA GLN A 64 16.23 35.62 1.32
C GLN A 64 16.45 34.11 1.46
N PHE A 65 15.55 33.43 2.13
CA PHE A 65 15.53 31.97 2.28
C PHE A 65 14.41 31.42 1.47
N ILE A 66 14.71 30.50 0.58
CA ILE A 66 13.73 29.78 -0.26
C ILE A 66 13.76 28.33 0.16
N LYS A 67 12.66 27.78 0.68
CA LYS A 67 12.48 26.35 0.81
C LYS A 67 12.00 25.81 -0.53
N LEU A 68 12.87 25.12 -1.24
CA LEU A 68 12.57 24.51 -2.53
C LEU A 68 12.18 23.04 -2.32
N ARG A 69 11.08 22.63 -2.90
CA ARG A 69 10.61 21.26 -2.93
C ARG A 69 10.74 20.67 -4.33
N ASP A 70 11.32 19.49 -4.44
CA ASP A 70 11.21 18.62 -5.62
C ASP A 70 10.45 17.32 -5.29
N GLY A 71 10.46 16.34 -6.18
CA GLY A 71 9.85 15.03 -5.91
C GLY A 71 10.59 14.17 -4.88
N SER A 72 11.77 14.59 -4.41
CA SER A 72 12.63 13.82 -3.51
C SER A 72 12.72 14.40 -2.09
N GLY A 73 12.52 15.70 -1.92
CA GLY A 73 12.65 16.34 -0.62
C GLY A 73 12.44 17.85 -0.63
N ILE A 74 12.89 18.50 0.47
CA ILE A 74 12.89 19.95 0.65
C ILE A 74 14.31 20.40 1.00
N ALA A 75 14.84 21.40 0.27
CA ALA A 75 16.13 22.04 0.55
C ALA A 75 15.95 23.51 0.89
N GLN A 76 16.80 24.03 1.74
CA GLN A 76 16.95 25.47 1.96
C GLN A 76 17.92 26.05 0.93
N CYS A 77 17.48 27.07 0.21
CA CYS A 77 18.29 27.85 -0.72
C CYS A 77 18.43 29.27 -0.18
N VAL A 78 19.65 29.77 -0.07
CA VAL A 78 19.98 31.06 0.56
C VAL A 78 20.43 32.04 -0.52
N VAL A 79 19.79 33.21 -0.59
CA VAL A 79 20.15 34.29 -1.48
C VAL A 79 20.69 35.45 -0.63
N PHE A 80 21.99 35.69 -0.68
CA PHE A 80 22.62 36.80 0.03
C PHE A 80 22.91 37.95 -0.93
N LYS A 81 22.20 39.05 -0.77
CA LYS A 81 22.23 40.21 -1.70
C LYS A 81 23.64 40.64 -2.18
N PRO A 82 24.69 40.70 -1.30
CA PRO A 82 26.02 41.06 -1.74
C PRO A 82 26.71 40.07 -2.69
N ASN A 83 26.25 38.82 -2.73
CA ASN A 83 26.88 37.73 -3.47
C ASN A 83 26.20 37.43 -4.83
N VAL A 84 25.10 38.11 -5.13
CA VAL A 84 24.31 37.87 -6.35
C VAL A 84 24.01 39.18 -7.08
N ALA A 85 23.68 39.09 -8.36
CA ALA A 85 23.17 40.25 -9.12
C ALA A 85 21.84 40.74 -8.52
N GLU A 86 21.56 42.05 -8.67
CA GLU A 86 20.31 42.64 -8.13
C GLU A 86 19.08 41.95 -8.65
N GLU A 87 19.08 41.52 -9.94
CA GLU A 87 17.99 40.84 -10.60
C GLU A 87 17.67 39.51 -9.91
N VAL A 88 18.69 38.77 -9.45
CA VAL A 88 18.52 37.48 -8.74
C VAL A 88 17.90 37.71 -7.36
N PHE A 89 18.32 38.76 -6.66
CA PHE A 89 17.78 39.12 -5.36
C PHE A 89 16.31 39.58 -5.46
N GLU A 90 15.97 40.39 -6.44
CA GLU A 90 14.61 40.84 -6.66
C GLU A 90 13.72 39.69 -7.18
N ALA A 91 14.25 38.76 -8.02
CA ALA A 91 13.58 37.52 -8.38
C ALA A 91 13.22 36.70 -7.14
N ALA A 92 14.18 36.49 -6.22
CA ALA A 92 13.93 35.77 -4.96
C ALA A 92 12.81 36.42 -4.12
N LYS A 93 12.76 37.74 -4.03
CA LYS A 93 11.71 38.48 -3.31
C LYS A 93 10.31 38.35 -3.94
N SER A 94 10.25 38.17 -5.26
CA SER A 94 8.99 38.07 -5.99
C SER A 94 8.34 36.68 -5.88
N LEU A 95 9.05 35.67 -5.39
CA LEU A 95 8.56 34.30 -5.30
C LEU A 95 7.46 34.17 -4.25
N THR A 96 6.46 33.40 -4.59
CA THR A 96 5.33 33.04 -3.74
C THR A 96 5.25 31.52 -3.59
N GLN A 97 4.51 31.05 -2.61
CA GLN A 97 4.28 29.60 -2.40
C GLN A 97 3.81 28.94 -3.71
N GLU A 98 4.40 27.80 -4.03
CA GLU A 98 4.16 26.99 -5.25
C GLU A 98 4.62 27.65 -6.58
N SER A 99 5.35 28.78 -6.55
CA SER A 99 6.06 29.23 -7.74
C SER A 99 7.05 28.18 -8.21
N SER A 100 7.17 27.98 -9.52
CA SER A 100 8.09 26.99 -10.11
C SER A 100 9.37 27.65 -10.61
N VAL A 101 10.51 27.09 -10.20
CA VAL A 101 11.82 27.70 -10.43
C VAL A 101 12.90 26.68 -10.77
N ARG A 102 13.95 27.17 -11.44
CA ARG A 102 15.28 26.55 -11.47
C ARG A 102 16.22 27.40 -10.61
N ILE A 103 16.98 26.75 -9.73
CA ILE A 103 18.00 27.37 -8.91
C ILE A 103 19.35 26.75 -9.27
N ILE A 104 20.36 27.58 -9.52
CA ILE A 104 21.76 27.18 -9.64
C ILE A 104 22.50 27.77 -8.44
N GLY A 105 23.31 26.95 -7.77
CA GLY A 105 24.02 27.36 -6.59
C GLY A 105 25.00 26.33 -6.07
N THR A 106 25.78 26.70 -5.06
CA THR A 106 26.78 25.82 -4.43
C THR A 106 26.24 25.22 -3.15
N VAL A 107 26.31 23.89 -3.03
CA VAL A 107 25.89 23.16 -1.83
C VAL A 107 26.91 23.39 -0.70
N ARG A 108 26.42 23.69 0.50
CA ARG A 108 27.25 23.76 1.70
C ARG A 108 26.62 23.02 2.88
N ALA A 109 27.44 22.55 3.82
CA ALA A 109 26.97 21.95 5.06
C ALA A 109 26.34 23.03 5.96
N GLU A 110 25.15 22.77 6.49
CA GLU A 110 24.46 23.62 7.49
C GLU A 110 23.52 22.70 8.31
N GLU A 111 23.96 22.37 9.53
CA GLU A 111 23.26 21.40 10.41
C GLU A 111 21.80 21.78 10.73
N ARG A 112 21.48 23.08 10.72
CA ARG A 112 20.11 23.58 11.01
C ARG A 112 19.19 23.54 9.80
N ALA A 113 19.74 23.36 8.59
CA ALA A 113 18.95 23.26 7.37
C ALA A 113 18.35 21.86 7.22
N PRO A 114 17.20 21.73 6.52
CA PRO A 114 16.64 20.42 6.19
C PRO A 114 17.67 19.52 5.49
N GLY A 115 17.88 18.32 6.00
CA GLY A 115 18.86 17.39 5.45
C GLY A 115 20.33 17.74 5.75
N GLY A 116 20.60 18.72 6.65
CA GLY A 116 21.97 19.09 7.05
C GLY A 116 22.77 19.85 5.99
N VAL A 117 22.12 20.31 4.92
CA VAL A 117 22.76 21.06 3.82
C VAL A 117 21.86 22.19 3.32
N GLU A 118 22.47 23.23 2.77
CA GLU A 118 21.75 24.30 2.07
C GLU A 118 22.46 24.67 0.76
N VAL A 119 21.81 25.45 -0.07
CA VAL A 119 22.35 25.89 -1.36
C VAL A 119 22.55 27.40 -1.36
N ASP A 120 23.80 27.86 -1.50
CA ASP A 120 24.12 29.26 -1.77
C ASP A 120 23.78 29.57 -3.22
N VAL A 121 22.73 30.32 -3.42
CA VAL A 121 22.15 30.60 -4.75
C VAL A 121 23.03 31.55 -5.55
N LYS A 122 23.26 31.26 -6.81
CA LYS A 122 23.91 32.11 -7.81
C LYS A 122 22.92 32.66 -8.83
N GLU A 123 22.01 31.78 -9.30
CA GLU A 123 21.04 32.10 -10.35
C GLU A 123 19.66 31.56 -10.01
N ILE A 124 18.62 32.30 -10.40
CA ILE A 124 17.23 31.90 -10.33
C ILE A 124 16.58 32.12 -11.70
N LYS A 125 16.03 31.05 -12.28
CA LYS A 125 15.12 31.13 -13.43
C LYS A 125 13.71 30.81 -12.97
N ILE A 126 12.80 31.77 -13.09
CA ILE A 126 11.38 31.58 -12.77
C ILE A 126 10.66 31.02 -14.02
N TRP A 127 9.93 29.93 -13.83
CA TRP A 127 9.02 29.39 -14.84
C TRP A 127 7.65 30.04 -14.70
N GLN A 128 7.13 30.09 -13.45
CA GLN A 128 5.83 30.68 -13.15
C GLN A 128 5.83 31.20 -11.70
N ILE A 129 5.26 32.37 -11.50
CA ILE A 129 4.89 32.85 -10.16
C ILE A 129 3.44 32.42 -9.91
N ALA A 130 3.23 31.60 -8.87
CA ALA A 130 1.90 31.19 -8.47
C ALA A 130 1.17 32.34 -7.75
N LYS A 131 -0.12 32.46 -7.97
CA LYS A 131 -0.98 33.45 -7.31
C LYS A 131 -2.10 32.73 -6.58
N ASP A 132 -2.44 33.21 -5.40
CA ASP A 132 -3.62 32.77 -4.64
C ASP A 132 -3.68 31.26 -4.42
N TYR A 133 -2.54 30.63 -4.11
CA TYR A 133 -2.49 29.20 -3.81
C TYR A 133 -3.36 28.89 -2.59
N PRO A 134 -4.37 27.98 -2.71
CA PRO A 134 -5.42 27.87 -1.71
C PRO A 134 -4.98 27.20 -0.40
N ILE A 135 -3.99 26.30 -0.43
CA ILE A 135 -3.51 25.60 0.75
C ILE A 135 -2.36 26.40 1.38
N THR A 136 -2.71 27.26 2.33
CA THR A 136 -1.74 28.08 3.08
C THR A 136 -1.18 27.33 4.28
N PRO A 137 -0.16 27.87 5.00
CA PRO A 137 0.37 27.25 6.23
C PRO A 137 -0.61 27.17 7.42
N LYS A 138 -1.84 27.65 7.27
CA LYS A 138 -2.90 27.50 8.29
C LYS A 138 -3.46 26.09 8.30
N GLU A 139 -4.07 25.72 9.42
CA GLU A 139 -4.85 24.48 9.52
C GLU A 139 -6.07 24.55 8.60
N HIS A 140 -6.30 23.51 7.85
CA HIS A 140 -7.42 23.37 6.93
C HIS A 140 -8.26 22.14 7.29
N GLY A 141 -9.59 22.29 7.23
CA GLY A 141 -10.49 21.16 7.46
C GLY A 141 -10.42 20.09 6.36
N ASP A 142 -10.75 18.87 6.72
CA ASP A 142 -10.71 17.69 5.86
C ASP A 142 -11.48 17.85 4.55
N ALA A 143 -12.68 18.46 4.58
CA ALA A 143 -13.50 18.67 3.39
C ALA A 143 -12.78 19.55 2.36
N PHE A 144 -12.22 20.67 2.82
CA PHE A 144 -11.44 21.57 1.96
C PHE A 144 -10.21 20.90 1.36
N LEU A 145 -9.45 20.16 2.18
CA LEU A 145 -8.26 19.43 1.71
C LEU A 145 -8.62 18.35 0.68
N MET A 146 -9.74 17.68 0.89
CA MET A 146 -10.22 16.68 -0.06
C MET A 146 -10.74 17.31 -1.36
N GLU A 147 -11.39 18.46 -1.33
CA GLU A 147 -11.77 19.21 -2.54
C GLU A 147 -10.54 19.67 -3.34
N ASN A 148 -9.45 19.96 -2.63
CA ASN A 148 -8.17 20.36 -3.21
C ASN A 148 -7.16 19.19 -3.22
N ARG A 149 -7.60 17.95 -3.33
CA ARG A 149 -6.74 16.76 -3.21
C ARG A 149 -5.53 16.77 -4.12
N HIS A 150 -5.67 17.20 -5.37
CA HIS A 150 -4.60 17.35 -6.35
C HIS A 150 -3.51 18.35 -5.93
N LEU A 151 -3.85 19.34 -5.11
CA LEU A 151 -2.91 20.29 -4.51
C LEU A 151 -2.41 19.79 -3.15
N TRP A 152 -3.27 19.15 -2.35
CA TRP A 152 -2.88 18.61 -1.04
C TRP A 152 -1.77 17.57 -1.12
N LEU A 153 -1.69 16.81 -2.21
CA LEU A 153 -0.58 15.88 -2.48
C LEU A 153 0.81 16.54 -2.41
N ARG A 154 0.90 17.87 -2.55
CA ARG A 154 2.15 18.65 -2.47
C ARG A 154 2.62 18.87 -1.04
N SER A 155 1.77 18.63 -0.02
CA SER A 155 2.13 18.78 1.39
C SER A 155 3.16 17.73 1.82
N THR A 156 4.02 18.09 2.79
CA THR A 156 5.04 17.17 3.33
C THR A 156 4.46 15.87 3.86
N ARG A 157 3.30 15.95 4.54
CA ARG A 157 2.60 14.78 5.07
C ARG A 157 2.16 13.84 3.96
N GLN A 158 1.45 14.36 2.94
CA GLN A 158 0.96 13.53 1.84
C GLN A 158 2.10 12.98 0.97
N HIS A 159 3.12 13.80 0.75
CA HIS A 159 4.33 13.36 0.05
C HIS A 159 5.00 12.18 0.79
N ALA A 160 5.17 12.26 2.11
CA ALA A 160 5.72 11.18 2.90
C ALA A 160 4.88 9.89 2.81
N ILE A 161 3.55 9.98 2.94
CA ILE A 161 2.65 8.83 2.80
C ILE A 161 2.80 8.18 1.41
N MET A 162 2.82 8.99 0.34
CA MET A 162 2.93 8.47 -1.03
C MET A 162 4.30 7.80 -1.29
N ARG A 163 5.39 8.30 -0.71
CA ARG A 163 6.70 7.66 -0.82
C ARG A 163 6.75 6.32 -0.07
N VAL A 164 6.13 6.25 1.12
CA VAL A 164 5.97 4.97 1.84
C VAL A 164 5.12 4.00 1.00
N ARG A 165 3.97 4.45 0.47
CA ARG A 165 3.14 3.64 -0.43
C ARG A 165 3.92 3.08 -1.62
N ALA A 166 4.69 3.92 -2.31
CA ALA A 166 5.51 3.50 -3.45
C ALA A 166 6.54 2.43 -3.06
N THR A 167 7.13 2.55 -1.86
CA THR A 167 8.07 1.55 -1.34
C THR A 167 7.36 0.23 -1.00
N ILE A 168 6.16 0.28 -0.41
CA ILE A 168 5.33 -0.90 -0.15
C ILE A 168 5.00 -1.61 -1.47
N VAL A 169 4.55 -0.88 -2.50
CA VAL A 169 4.24 -1.43 -3.83
C VAL A 169 5.46 -2.12 -4.45
N LYS A 170 6.64 -1.50 -4.33
CA LYS A 170 7.88 -2.12 -4.79
C LYS A 170 8.22 -3.39 -3.98
N ALA A 171 8.12 -3.32 -2.65
CA ALA A 171 8.41 -4.45 -1.77
C ALA A 171 7.48 -5.65 -2.05
N ILE A 172 6.20 -5.41 -2.32
CA ILE A 172 5.23 -6.44 -2.74
C ILE A 172 5.77 -7.20 -3.96
N ARG A 173 6.14 -6.48 -5.01
CA ARG A 173 6.65 -7.08 -6.25
C ARG A 173 7.98 -7.80 -6.04
N ASP A 174 8.93 -7.15 -5.37
CA ASP A 174 10.25 -7.74 -5.09
C ASP A 174 10.11 -9.05 -4.28
N PHE A 175 9.16 -9.11 -3.34
CA PHE A 175 8.93 -10.30 -2.54
C PHE A 175 8.39 -11.47 -3.38
N PHE A 176 7.31 -11.26 -4.11
CA PHE A 176 6.68 -12.33 -4.88
C PHE A 176 7.55 -12.78 -6.05
N ASP A 177 8.13 -11.85 -6.83
CA ASP A 177 9.07 -12.17 -7.92
C ASP A 177 10.28 -12.94 -7.39
N GLY A 178 10.84 -12.53 -6.23
CA GLY A 178 11.98 -13.18 -5.59
C GLY A 178 11.67 -14.58 -5.04
N ASN A 179 10.40 -14.90 -4.75
CA ASN A 179 9.94 -16.20 -4.27
C ASN A 179 9.34 -17.09 -5.40
N GLY A 180 9.55 -16.69 -6.65
CA GLY A 180 9.16 -17.48 -7.82
C GLY A 180 7.67 -17.45 -8.14
N PHE A 181 6.96 -16.40 -7.70
CA PHE A 181 5.61 -16.13 -8.15
C PHE A 181 5.62 -15.34 -9.46
N THR A 182 4.67 -15.60 -10.33
CA THR A 182 4.47 -14.87 -11.58
C THR A 182 3.35 -13.86 -11.45
N LEU A 183 3.59 -12.58 -11.79
CA LEU A 183 2.54 -11.59 -11.86
C LEU A 183 1.58 -11.92 -13.01
N MET A 184 0.28 -12.01 -12.69
CA MET A 184 -0.80 -12.23 -13.66
C MET A 184 -1.85 -11.14 -13.49
N ASP A 185 -2.22 -10.49 -14.58
CA ASP A 185 -3.25 -9.46 -14.55
C ASP A 185 -4.64 -10.09 -14.65
N SER A 186 -5.50 -9.81 -13.68
CA SER A 186 -6.91 -10.20 -13.71
C SER A 186 -7.76 -9.16 -14.43
N PRO A 187 -8.87 -9.54 -15.10
CA PRO A 187 -9.77 -8.58 -15.72
C PRO A 187 -10.48 -7.71 -14.67
N ILE A 188 -10.65 -6.43 -14.99
CA ILE A 188 -11.43 -5.49 -14.17
C ILE A 188 -12.94 -5.69 -14.40
N LEU A 189 -13.35 -5.99 -15.63
CA LEU A 189 -14.74 -6.30 -15.97
C LEU A 189 -14.98 -7.81 -15.86
N THR A 190 -15.99 -8.20 -15.09
CA THR A 190 -16.32 -9.61 -14.83
C THR A 190 -17.83 -9.83 -14.92
N PRO A 191 -18.28 -11.02 -15.37
CA PRO A 191 -19.69 -11.38 -15.35
C PRO A 191 -20.17 -11.90 -13.98
N ALA A 192 -19.27 -12.17 -13.03
CA ALA A 192 -19.56 -12.86 -11.77
C ALA A 192 -19.09 -12.06 -10.54
N ALA A 193 -19.82 -12.23 -9.43
CA ALA A 193 -19.43 -11.75 -8.12
C ALA A 193 -18.44 -12.74 -7.47
N CYS A 194 -17.43 -12.22 -6.76
CA CYS A 194 -16.52 -13.01 -5.92
C CYS A 194 -16.92 -12.90 -4.43
N GLU A 195 -17.18 -11.70 -3.94
CA GLU A 195 -17.42 -11.37 -2.52
C GLU A 195 -18.89 -11.05 -2.21
N GLY A 196 -19.83 -11.54 -3.04
CA GLY A 196 -21.28 -11.30 -2.87
C GLY A 196 -21.85 -10.29 -3.86
N THR A 197 -23.13 -10.46 -4.17
CA THR A 197 -23.83 -9.71 -5.23
C THR A 197 -24.29 -8.31 -4.84
N SER A 198 -24.42 -8.02 -3.54
CA SER A 198 -24.97 -6.75 -3.04
C SER A 198 -24.02 -5.55 -3.11
N THR A 199 -22.75 -5.80 -3.41
CA THR A 199 -21.68 -4.77 -3.37
C THR A 199 -20.97 -4.59 -4.71
N LEU A 200 -21.67 -4.86 -5.84
CA LEU A 200 -21.17 -4.74 -7.20
C LEU A 200 -21.46 -3.36 -7.79
N PHE A 201 -20.47 -2.79 -8.49
CA PHE A 201 -20.68 -1.70 -9.45
C PHE A 201 -21.00 -2.32 -10.82
N GLU A 202 -22.18 -2.06 -11.31
CA GLU A 202 -22.70 -2.58 -12.57
C GLU A 202 -22.45 -1.64 -13.73
N THR A 203 -22.17 -2.20 -14.93
CA THR A 203 -22.11 -1.46 -16.20
C THR A 203 -22.71 -2.30 -17.33
N GLU A 204 -23.16 -1.65 -18.40
CA GLU A 204 -23.54 -2.35 -19.64
C GLU A 204 -22.27 -2.77 -20.39
N TYR A 205 -22.29 -3.98 -20.96
CA TYR A 205 -21.19 -4.52 -21.74
C TYR A 205 -21.66 -4.92 -23.15
N PHE A 206 -21.80 -3.93 -24.01
CA PHE A 206 -22.27 -4.09 -25.39
C PHE A 206 -23.58 -4.89 -25.46
N ASP A 207 -23.73 -5.76 -26.47
CA ASP A 207 -24.87 -6.64 -26.66
C ASP A 207 -24.83 -7.91 -25.76
N LEU A 208 -23.79 -8.06 -24.92
CA LEU A 208 -23.62 -9.21 -24.02
C LEU A 208 -24.29 -9.02 -22.65
N GLY A 209 -24.92 -7.87 -22.41
CA GLY A 209 -25.66 -7.59 -21.18
C GLY A 209 -24.81 -6.89 -20.12
N LYS A 210 -24.90 -7.35 -18.88
CA LYS A 210 -24.26 -6.68 -17.72
C LYS A 210 -22.88 -7.23 -17.44
N ALA A 211 -21.97 -6.32 -17.10
CA ALA A 211 -20.69 -6.63 -16.49
C ALA A 211 -20.55 -5.86 -15.17
N TYR A 212 -19.64 -6.31 -14.34
CA TYR A 212 -19.40 -5.72 -13.04
C TYR A 212 -17.92 -5.35 -12.89
N LEU A 213 -17.63 -4.30 -12.11
CA LEU A 213 -16.26 -4.02 -11.69
C LEU A 213 -15.83 -5.06 -10.66
N SER A 214 -14.66 -5.65 -10.86
CA SER A 214 -14.16 -6.77 -10.06
C SER A 214 -13.97 -6.42 -8.59
N GLN A 215 -14.43 -7.30 -7.70
CA GLN A 215 -14.23 -7.19 -6.26
C GLN A 215 -12.90 -7.82 -5.81
N SER A 216 -12.29 -8.68 -6.64
CA SER A 216 -11.07 -9.45 -6.38
C SER A 216 -10.55 -10.06 -7.67
N GLY A 217 -9.24 -10.25 -7.76
CA GLY A 217 -8.60 -11.01 -8.84
C GLY A 217 -8.56 -12.53 -8.60
N GLN A 218 -8.99 -12.98 -7.41
CA GLN A 218 -8.79 -14.35 -6.90
C GLN A 218 -9.25 -15.44 -7.86
N LEU A 219 -10.49 -15.42 -8.35
CA LEU A 219 -11.02 -16.51 -9.17
C LEU A 219 -10.19 -16.72 -10.44
N TYR A 220 -9.73 -15.64 -11.06
CA TYR A 220 -8.81 -15.69 -12.22
C TYR A 220 -7.39 -16.06 -11.80
N GLY A 221 -7.00 -15.66 -10.58
CA GLY A 221 -5.75 -16.06 -9.94
C GLY A 221 -5.66 -17.57 -9.74
N GLU A 222 -6.70 -18.20 -9.21
CA GLU A 222 -6.77 -19.66 -9.06
C GLU A 222 -6.61 -20.40 -10.40
N ALA A 223 -7.30 -19.93 -11.46
CA ALA A 223 -7.12 -20.48 -12.80
C ALA A 223 -5.69 -20.33 -13.31
N SER A 224 -5.07 -19.19 -13.06
CA SER A 224 -3.68 -18.91 -13.44
C SER A 224 -2.69 -19.76 -12.62
N ALA A 225 -2.97 -20.01 -11.34
CA ALA A 225 -2.15 -20.86 -10.48
C ALA A 225 -2.15 -22.33 -10.96
N MET A 226 -3.26 -22.83 -11.49
CA MET A 226 -3.32 -24.17 -12.10
C MET A 226 -2.43 -24.27 -13.37
N ALA A 227 -2.10 -23.14 -13.99
CA ALA A 227 -1.22 -23.11 -15.18
C ALA A 227 0.25 -22.81 -14.85
N GLN A 228 0.53 -21.96 -13.83
CA GLN A 228 1.87 -21.44 -13.52
C GLN A 228 2.41 -21.92 -12.16
N GLY A 229 1.62 -22.59 -11.35
CA GLY A 229 1.97 -23.07 -10.01
C GLY A 229 1.83 -22.02 -8.94
N LYS A 230 2.58 -20.93 -9.02
CA LYS A 230 2.53 -19.79 -8.09
C LYS A 230 2.38 -18.48 -8.84
N ILE A 231 1.33 -17.75 -8.55
CA ILE A 231 1.05 -16.44 -9.17
C ILE A 231 0.66 -15.41 -8.11
N TYR A 232 0.67 -14.16 -8.49
CA TYR A 232 -0.05 -13.12 -7.75
C TYR A 232 -0.73 -12.15 -8.73
N THR A 233 -1.90 -11.66 -8.36
CA THR A 233 -2.52 -10.50 -8.99
C THR A 233 -2.17 -9.25 -8.18
N PHE A 234 -2.08 -8.09 -8.83
CA PHE A 234 -1.91 -6.83 -8.12
C PHE A 234 -2.61 -5.72 -8.89
N GLY A 235 -3.83 -5.44 -8.51
CA GLY A 235 -4.70 -4.54 -9.27
C GLY A 235 -5.76 -3.83 -8.43
N PRO A 236 -6.53 -2.93 -9.08
CA PRO A 236 -7.66 -2.26 -8.46
C PRO A 236 -8.82 -3.22 -8.23
N THR A 237 -9.48 -3.05 -7.09
CA THR A 237 -10.71 -3.76 -6.71
C THR A 237 -11.78 -2.76 -6.32
N PHE A 238 -13.04 -3.16 -6.48
CA PHE A 238 -14.18 -2.26 -6.36
C PHE A 238 -15.26 -2.86 -5.47
N ARG A 239 -15.73 -2.12 -4.47
CA ARG A 239 -16.84 -2.55 -3.61
C ARG A 239 -17.84 -1.41 -3.45
N ALA A 240 -19.09 -1.64 -3.84
CA ALA A 240 -20.17 -0.65 -3.81
C ALA A 240 -20.82 -0.53 -2.42
N GLU A 241 -20.07 -0.84 -1.36
CA GLU A 241 -20.55 -0.74 0.01
C GLU A 241 -20.77 0.71 0.44
N LYS A 242 -21.95 0.99 1.01
CA LYS A 242 -22.29 2.31 1.53
C LYS A 242 -21.71 2.54 2.94
N SER A 243 -20.42 2.22 3.12
CA SER A 243 -19.73 2.37 4.40
C SER A 243 -19.19 3.79 4.60
N LYS A 244 -19.43 4.36 5.80
CA LYS A 244 -18.93 5.68 6.20
C LYS A 244 -17.74 5.58 7.18
N THR A 245 -17.11 4.42 7.30
CA THR A 245 -16.02 4.21 8.26
C THR A 245 -14.71 4.83 7.79
N ARG A 246 -13.76 4.95 8.70
CA ARG A 246 -12.39 5.41 8.39
C ARG A 246 -11.51 4.34 7.72
N ARG A 247 -12.06 3.14 7.43
CA ARG A 247 -11.35 1.95 6.94
C ARG A 247 -11.80 1.48 5.56
N HIS A 248 -12.79 2.16 4.90
CA HIS A 248 -13.35 1.72 3.64
C HIS A 248 -13.19 2.76 2.54
N LEU A 249 -12.82 2.27 1.36
CA LEU A 249 -12.86 2.97 0.06
C LEU A 249 -13.73 2.14 -0.88
N THR A 250 -14.31 2.77 -1.89
CA THR A 250 -15.08 2.06 -2.93
C THR A 250 -14.19 1.54 -4.06
N GLU A 251 -12.97 2.07 -4.17
CA GLU A 251 -11.90 1.64 -5.07
C GLU A 251 -10.59 1.59 -4.27
N PHE A 252 -9.91 0.46 -4.27
CA PHE A 252 -8.66 0.25 -3.57
C PHE A 252 -7.82 -0.82 -4.29
N TRP A 253 -6.58 -1.01 -3.88
CA TRP A 253 -5.68 -1.98 -4.51
C TRP A 253 -5.47 -3.19 -3.62
N MET A 254 -5.53 -4.38 -4.23
CA MET A 254 -5.19 -5.63 -3.58
C MET A 254 -4.03 -6.32 -4.28
N VAL A 255 -3.18 -6.96 -3.49
CA VAL A 255 -2.28 -8.00 -3.97
C VAL A 255 -2.82 -9.34 -3.48
N GLU A 256 -2.94 -10.29 -4.41
CA GLU A 256 -3.63 -11.55 -4.17
C GLU A 256 -2.79 -12.69 -4.77
N PRO A 257 -1.88 -13.30 -3.96
CA PRO A 257 -1.16 -14.51 -4.34
C PRO A 257 -2.10 -15.71 -4.32
N GLU A 258 -1.89 -16.64 -5.27
CA GLU A 258 -2.49 -17.97 -5.32
C GLU A 258 -1.39 -18.99 -5.62
N ALA A 259 -1.32 -20.05 -4.84
CA ALA A 259 -0.29 -21.07 -4.96
C ALA A 259 -0.88 -22.49 -4.99
N ALA A 260 -0.63 -23.19 -6.08
CA ALA A 260 -0.95 -24.62 -6.19
C ALA A 260 -0.08 -25.44 -5.23
N PHE A 261 -0.65 -26.51 -4.69
CA PHE A 261 -0.04 -27.42 -3.71
C PHE A 261 0.22 -26.81 -2.33
N PHE A 262 -0.35 -25.62 -2.04
CA PHE A 262 -0.31 -25.02 -0.71
C PHE A 262 -1.56 -25.37 0.08
N GLU A 263 -1.37 -25.65 1.36
CA GLU A 263 -2.43 -25.79 2.35
C GLU A 263 -2.51 -24.54 3.24
N LEU A 264 -3.48 -24.47 4.15
CA LEU A 264 -3.67 -23.33 5.04
C LEU A 264 -2.41 -22.97 5.83
N ALA A 265 -1.62 -23.96 6.26
CA ALA A 265 -0.39 -23.73 7.02
C ALA A 265 0.67 -22.99 6.19
N ASP A 266 0.83 -23.40 4.91
CA ASP A 266 1.77 -22.76 3.99
C ASP A 266 1.35 -21.32 3.68
N ASP A 267 0.05 -21.09 3.56
CA ASP A 267 -0.53 -19.77 3.30
C ASP A 267 -0.31 -18.81 4.48
N MET A 268 -0.49 -19.30 5.72
CA MET A 268 -0.17 -18.53 6.93
C MET A 268 1.34 -18.20 7.01
N ASP A 269 2.22 -19.16 6.68
CA ASP A 269 3.67 -18.94 6.64
C ASP A 269 4.06 -17.88 5.61
N LEU A 270 3.51 -17.98 4.39
CA LEU A 270 3.72 -17.00 3.32
C LEU A 270 3.26 -15.60 3.73
N ALA A 271 2.09 -15.49 4.35
CA ALA A 271 1.53 -14.21 4.81
C ALA A 271 2.42 -13.55 5.88
N GLU A 272 2.97 -14.34 6.83
CA GLU A 272 3.91 -13.81 7.84
C GLU A 272 5.21 -13.31 7.21
N ASP A 273 5.83 -14.09 6.31
CA ASP A 273 7.05 -13.70 5.60
C ASP A 273 6.84 -12.42 4.80
N PHE A 274 5.71 -12.34 4.13
CA PHE A 274 5.35 -11.22 3.28
C PHE A 274 5.17 -9.92 4.06
N VAL A 275 4.42 -9.96 5.16
CA VAL A 275 4.17 -8.76 5.99
C VAL A 275 5.46 -8.31 6.69
N GLU A 276 6.27 -9.24 7.22
CA GLU A 276 7.59 -8.90 7.76
C GLU A 276 8.46 -8.21 6.70
N TYR A 277 8.54 -8.78 5.49
CA TYR A 277 9.36 -8.22 4.41
C TYR A 277 8.95 -6.80 4.04
N ILE A 278 7.65 -6.53 3.91
CA ILE A 278 7.12 -5.18 3.63
C ILE A 278 7.56 -4.20 4.72
N VAL A 279 7.28 -4.52 5.98
CA VAL A 279 7.54 -3.63 7.12
C VAL A 279 9.04 -3.34 7.24
N GLN A 280 9.89 -4.37 7.16
CA GLN A 280 11.34 -4.19 7.24
C GLN A 280 11.91 -3.41 6.06
N THR A 281 11.34 -3.57 4.87
CA THR A 281 11.74 -2.79 3.68
C THR A 281 11.41 -1.30 3.88
N VAL A 282 10.24 -0.97 4.42
CA VAL A 282 9.87 0.41 4.72
C VAL A 282 10.78 1.00 5.80
N LEU A 283 11.01 0.29 6.91
CA LEU A 283 11.93 0.72 7.97
C LEU A 283 13.34 1.00 7.45
N LYS A 284 13.82 0.19 6.52
CA LYS A 284 15.15 0.35 5.91
C LYS A 284 15.24 1.58 5.00
N HIS A 285 14.18 1.89 4.25
CA HIS A 285 14.27 2.86 3.15
C HIS A 285 13.49 4.16 3.36
N ARG A 286 12.63 4.26 4.40
CA ARG A 286 11.69 5.37 4.61
C ARG A 286 11.69 5.95 6.02
N GLN A 287 12.83 5.88 6.71
CA GLN A 287 12.98 6.43 8.08
C GLN A 287 12.65 7.92 8.15
N GLN A 288 13.08 8.71 7.16
CA GLN A 288 12.83 10.14 7.11
C GLN A 288 11.35 10.46 6.93
N GLU A 289 10.67 9.72 6.05
CA GLU A 289 9.23 9.86 5.83
C GLU A 289 8.44 9.47 7.08
N LEU A 290 8.79 8.36 7.73
CA LEU A 290 8.16 7.93 8.98
C LEU A 290 8.37 8.96 10.10
N ALA A 291 9.56 9.54 10.21
CA ALA A 291 9.84 10.64 11.15
C ALA A 291 9.01 11.91 10.83
N THR A 292 8.87 12.27 9.55
CA THR A 292 8.01 13.38 9.09
C THR A 292 6.55 13.17 9.49
N LEU A 293 6.09 11.92 9.49
CA LEU A 293 4.73 11.54 9.91
C LEU A 293 4.57 11.46 11.43
N GLY A 294 5.66 11.59 12.21
CA GLY A 294 5.65 11.37 13.66
C GLY A 294 5.37 9.91 14.04
N ARG A 295 5.71 8.97 13.16
CA ARG A 295 5.44 7.54 13.37
C ARG A 295 6.41 6.94 14.39
N ASP A 296 5.85 6.35 15.45
CA ASP A 296 6.63 5.52 16.39
C ASP A 296 7.08 4.23 15.69
N ILE A 297 8.35 4.20 15.30
CA ILE A 297 8.92 3.04 14.58
C ILE A 297 9.21 1.85 15.49
N THR A 298 9.30 2.03 16.82
CA THR A 298 9.63 0.93 17.76
C THR A 298 8.62 -0.20 17.71
N LYS A 299 7.35 0.11 17.40
CA LYS A 299 6.30 -0.89 17.20
C LYS A 299 6.46 -1.64 15.88
N LEU A 300 6.88 -0.97 14.82
CA LEU A 300 7.13 -1.60 13.52
C LEU A 300 8.38 -2.50 13.56
N GLU A 301 9.41 -2.13 14.33
CA GLU A 301 10.63 -2.93 14.51
C GLU A 301 10.34 -4.30 15.12
N LYS A 302 9.28 -4.42 15.93
CA LYS A 302 8.81 -5.67 16.53
C LYS A 302 8.12 -6.61 15.54
N VAL A 303 7.75 -6.13 14.34
CA VAL A 303 7.09 -6.95 13.32
C VAL A 303 8.10 -7.91 12.70
N ARG A 304 8.26 -9.06 13.36
CA ARG A 304 9.16 -10.17 13.03
C ARG A 304 8.44 -11.49 13.28
N ARG A 305 8.65 -12.48 12.41
CA ARG A 305 8.17 -13.85 12.64
C ARG A 305 8.73 -14.47 13.93
N PRO A 306 8.03 -15.45 14.51
CA PRO A 306 6.66 -15.87 14.17
C PRO A 306 5.63 -14.88 14.69
N PHE A 307 4.48 -14.77 13.99
CA PHE A 307 3.31 -14.06 14.51
C PHE A 307 2.51 -14.99 15.41
N HIS A 308 1.60 -14.42 16.21
CA HIS A 308 0.69 -15.23 16.99
C HIS A 308 -0.40 -15.80 16.07
N ARG A 309 -0.75 -17.09 16.28
CA ARG A 309 -1.84 -17.76 15.57
C ARG A 309 -2.82 -18.30 16.61
N MET A 310 -4.10 -18.04 16.40
CA MET A 310 -5.17 -18.55 17.24
C MET A 310 -6.37 -18.93 16.38
N SER A 311 -7.11 -19.95 16.85
CA SER A 311 -8.37 -20.30 16.20
C SER A 311 -9.46 -19.26 16.48
N TYR A 312 -10.45 -19.17 15.60
CA TYR A 312 -11.64 -18.37 15.84
C TYR A 312 -12.33 -18.73 17.17
N THR A 313 -12.37 -20.01 17.52
CA THR A 313 -12.97 -20.48 18.79
C THR A 313 -12.22 -19.89 19.99
N GLU A 314 -10.88 -19.96 20.00
CA GLU A 314 -10.05 -19.35 21.06
C GLU A 314 -10.27 -17.82 21.12
N ALA A 315 -10.41 -17.17 19.95
CA ALA A 315 -10.68 -15.74 19.90
C ALA A 315 -12.06 -15.39 20.51
N VAL A 316 -13.11 -16.16 20.22
CA VAL A 316 -14.45 -15.98 20.84
C VAL A 316 -14.42 -16.21 22.34
N GLU A 317 -13.74 -17.24 22.81
CA GLU A 317 -13.55 -17.53 24.23
C GLU A 317 -12.85 -16.36 24.95
N TRP A 318 -11.80 -15.82 24.31
CA TRP A 318 -11.06 -14.66 24.83
C TRP A 318 -11.96 -13.40 24.91
N LEU A 319 -12.71 -13.11 23.84
CA LEU A 319 -13.65 -11.96 23.81
C LEU A 319 -14.65 -12.04 24.96
N ASN A 320 -15.28 -13.19 25.14
CA ASN A 320 -16.30 -13.39 26.18
C ASN A 320 -15.69 -13.32 27.59
N LYS A 321 -14.51 -13.91 27.78
CA LYS A 321 -13.77 -13.84 29.06
C LYS A 321 -13.39 -12.40 29.44
N ASN A 322 -13.14 -11.54 28.45
CA ASN A 322 -12.79 -10.14 28.64
C ASN A 322 -13.99 -9.18 28.53
N ASN A 323 -15.22 -9.70 28.52
CA ASN A 323 -16.48 -8.93 28.44
C ASN A 323 -16.58 -8.02 27.20
N VAL A 324 -15.98 -8.41 26.08
CA VAL A 324 -16.13 -7.72 24.80
C VAL A 324 -17.46 -8.14 24.19
N LYS A 325 -18.44 -7.24 24.20
CA LYS A 325 -19.82 -7.53 23.79
C LYS A 325 -20.06 -7.26 22.31
N LEU A 326 -21.05 -7.92 21.76
CA LEU A 326 -21.63 -7.62 20.46
C LEU A 326 -22.87 -6.74 20.64
N ASN A 327 -22.92 -5.63 19.90
CA ASN A 327 -24.14 -4.82 19.80
C ASN A 327 -25.09 -5.45 18.78
N LYS A 328 -26.22 -5.96 19.24
CA LYS A 328 -27.22 -6.63 18.40
C LYS A 328 -28.48 -5.77 18.32
N LYS A 329 -28.90 -5.44 17.08
CA LYS A 329 -30.18 -4.76 16.86
C LYS A 329 -31.35 -5.74 17.07
N GLN A 330 -32.32 -5.30 17.84
CA GLN A 330 -33.58 -6.00 18.05
C GLN A 330 -34.58 -5.66 16.93
N PRO A 331 -35.63 -6.46 16.72
CA PRO A 331 -36.67 -6.17 15.73
C PRO A 331 -37.39 -4.83 15.94
N ASP A 332 -37.43 -4.33 17.16
CA ASP A 332 -38.02 -3.04 17.54
C ASP A 332 -37.09 -1.84 17.30
N GLY A 333 -35.87 -2.08 16.78
CA GLY A 333 -34.86 -1.07 16.51
C GLY A 333 -33.98 -0.71 17.71
N THR A 334 -34.17 -1.27 18.87
CA THR A 334 -33.31 -1.09 20.05
C THR A 334 -32.01 -1.90 19.86
N GLU A 335 -30.91 -1.41 20.48
CA GLU A 335 -29.65 -2.14 20.51
C GLU A 335 -29.42 -2.73 21.91
N ILE A 336 -29.06 -4.00 21.96
CA ILE A 336 -28.66 -4.69 23.19
C ILE A 336 -27.23 -5.19 23.08
N GLN A 337 -26.56 -5.27 24.21
CA GLN A 337 -25.24 -5.90 24.30
C GLN A 337 -25.39 -7.35 24.76
N VAL A 338 -24.84 -8.26 23.96
CA VAL A 338 -24.80 -9.71 24.24
C VAL A 338 -23.38 -10.22 24.27
N ASP A 339 -23.16 -11.35 24.94
CA ASP A 339 -21.90 -12.07 24.76
C ASP A 339 -21.68 -12.39 23.29
N PHE A 340 -20.42 -12.41 22.84
CA PHE A 340 -20.14 -12.68 21.44
C PHE A 340 -20.47 -14.13 21.12
N PRO A 341 -21.50 -14.40 20.30
CA PRO A 341 -21.90 -15.77 20.01
C PRO A 341 -20.92 -16.41 19.03
N TRP A 342 -20.65 -17.70 19.18
CA TRP A 342 -19.92 -18.46 18.17
C TRP A 342 -20.75 -18.54 16.87
N GLY A 343 -20.13 -18.26 15.74
CA GLY A 343 -20.81 -18.25 14.44
C GLY A 343 -21.05 -16.86 13.84
N GLU A 344 -20.77 -15.79 14.54
CA GLU A 344 -20.84 -14.41 14.01
C GLU A 344 -19.48 -13.96 13.51
N ASP A 345 -19.42 -13.09 12.49
CA ASP A 345 -18.18 -12.52 12.01
C ASP A 345 -17.68 -11.39 12.93
N PHE A 346 -16.35 -11.22 13.02
CA PHE A 346 -15.80 -10.13 13.83
C PHE A 346 -16.01 -8.78 13.17
N GLY A 347 -16.53 -7.84 13.94
CA GLY A 347 -16.52 -6.44 13.56
C GLY A 347 -15.29 -5.71 14.09
N ALA A 348 -15.10 -4.47 13.63
CA ALA A 348 -13.98 -3.63 14.06
C ALA A 348 -13.76 -3.53 15.58
N PRO A 349 -14.82 -3.47 16.45
CA PRO A 349 -14.62 -3.46 17.89
C PRO A 349 -14.00 -4.75 18.45
N GLN A 350 -14.36 -5.92 17.88
CA GLN A 350 -13.85 -7.21 18.29
C GLN A 350 -12.40 -7.40 17.85
N GLU A 351 -12.09 -7.06 16.58
CA GLU A 351 -10.73 -7.05 16.07
C GLU A 351 -9.80 -6.15 16.90
N GLU A 352 -10.26 -4.93 17.21
CA GLU A 352 -9.49 -3.98 18.00
C GLU A 352 -9.24 -4.48 19.43
N ALA A 353 -10.25 -5.08 20.06
CA ALA A 353 -10.12 -5.65 21.39
C ALA A 353 -9.14 -6.85 21.40
N LEU A 354 -9.24 -7.76 20.41
CA LEU A 354 -8.31 -8.88 20.27
C LEU A 354 -6.86 -8.39 20.11
N MET A 355 -6.65 -7.34 19.31
CA MET A 355 -5.32 -6.83 19.02
C MET A 355 -4.68 -6.03 20.17
N GLN A 356 -5.41 -5.64 21.20
CA GLN A 356 -4.83 -4.97 22.38
C GLN A 356 -3.83 -5.82 23.15
N GLN A 357 -3.88 -7.15 23.01
CA GLN A 357 -2.95 -8.07 23.67
C GLN A 357 -1.67 -8.32 22.88
N PHE A 358 -1.58 -7.82 21.63
CA PHE A 358 -0.46 -8.11 20.74
C PHE A 358 0.24 -6.83 20.27
N GLU A 359 1.57 -6.89 20.22
CA GLU A 359 2.41 -5.80 19.69
C GLU A 359 2.72 -5.94 18.18
N LYS A 360 2.46 -7.12 17.61
CA LYS A 360 2.67 -7.45 16.21
C LYS A 360 1.43 -8.17 15.64
N PRO A 361 1.31 -8.33 14.31
CA PRO A 361 0.14 -8.97 13.74
C PRO A 361 -0.17 -10.34 14.33
N CYS A 362 -1.46 -10.68 14.35
CA CYS A 362 -1.99 -11.96 14.80
C CYS A 362 -2.84 -12.57 13.68
N ILE A 363 -2.71 -13.87 13.45
CA ILE A 363 -3.56 -14.61 12.52
C ILE A 363 -4.66 -15.31 13.32
N VAL A 364 -5.91 -15.00 12.99
CA VAL A 364 -7.07 -15.76 13.45
C VAL A 364 -7.49 -16.70 12.32
N HIS A 365 -7.65 -17.98 12.62
CA HIS A 365 -7.94 -18.98 11.60
C HIS A 365 -9.10 -19.92 11.98
N ARG A 366 -9.63 -20.69 10.98
CA ARG A 366 -10.75 -21.62 11.15
C ARG A 366 -12.01 -20.91 11.63
N TYR A 367 -12.43 -19.95 10.85
CA TYR A 367 -13.71 -19.27 11.03
C TYR A 367 -14.90 -20.18 10.76
N PRO A 368 -16.09 -19.88 11.31
CA PRO A 368 -17.30 -20.64 10.98
C PRO A 368 -17.57 -20.65 9.47
N THR A 369 -17.91 -21.83 8.92
CA THR A 369 -18.16 -21.99 7.48
C THR A 369 -19.28 -21.09 6.96
N GLU A 370 -20.29 -20.82 7.80
CA GLU A 370 -21.49 -20.06 7.42
C GLU A 370 -21.21 -18.56 7.18
N VAL A 371 -20.13 -17.99 7.76
CA VAL A 371 -19.77 -16.57 7.60
C VAL A 371 -18.66 -16.35 6.59
N LYS A 372 -18.15 -17.41 5.97
CA LYS A 372 -17.07 -17.32 4.99
C LYS A 372 -17.54 -17.67 3.56
N ALA A 373 -16.84 -17.13 2.58
CA ALA A 373 -17.19 -17.22 1.16
C ALA A 373 -17.27 -18.67 0.63
N PHE A 374 -18.01 -18.85 -0.44
CA PHE A 374 -18.36 -20.15 -1.03
C PHE A 374 -17.13 -20.97 -1.47
N TYR A 375 -16.03 -20.32 -1.83
CA TYR A 375 -14.82 -20.96 -2.36
C TYR A 375 -13.86 -21.45 -1.27
N MET A 376 -14.12 -21.16 0.00
CA MET A 376 -13.24 -21.56 1.10
C MET A 376 -13.52 -23.01 1.50
N LYS A 377 -12.45 -23.82 1.60
CA LYS A 377 -12.52 -25.23 1.95
C LYS A 377 -13.03 -25.44 3.37
N ARG A 378 -13.98 -26.34 3.55
CA ARG A 378 -14.37 -26.81 4.89
C ARG A 378 -13.23 -27.64 5.51
N ASP A 379 -12.99 -27.47 6.80
CA ASP A 379 -12.02 -28.30 7.52
C ASP A 379 -12.54 -29.76 7.56
N PRO A 380 -11.80 -30.73 7.01
CA PRO A 380 -12.26 -32.12 6.95
C PRO A 380 -12.48 -32.75 8.33
N ASP A 381 -11.76 -32.28 9.35
CA ASP A 381 -11.87 -32.77 10.73
C ASP A 381 -13.03 -32.09 11.47
N ASN A 382 -13.42 -30.88 11.06
CA ASN A 382 -14.53 -30.13 11.65
C ASN A 382 -15.25 -29.27 10.59
N PRO A 383 -16.24 -29.84 9.85
CA PRO A 383 -16.93 -29.12 8.77
C PRO A 383 -17.71 -27.88 9.18
N LYS A 384 -17.84 -27.58 10.48
CA LYS A 384 -18.41 -26.33 10.97
C LYS A 384 -17.51 -25.13 10.76
N VAL A 385 -16.22 -25.34 10.49
CA VAL A 385 -15.26 -24.28 10.22
C VAL A 385 -14.64 -24.41 8.84
N ALA A 386 -14.29 -23.28 8.25
CA ALA A 386 -13.54 -23.21 7.01
C ALA A 386 -12.04 -23.10 7.29
N LEU A 387 -11.21 -23.61 6.39
CA LEU A 387 -9.76 -23.41 6.39
C LEU A 387 -9.43 -21.99 5.91
N ALA A 388 -9.97 -21.02 6.64
CA ALA A 388 -9.82 -19.59 6.41
C ALA A 388 -8.87 -18.96 7.43
N MET A 389 -8.27 -17.84 7.08
CA MET A 389 -7.45 -17.01 7.97
C MET A 389 -7.67 -15.53 7.70
N ASP A 390 -7.64 -14.73 8.78
CA ASP A 390 -7.54 -13.27 8.70
C ASP A 390 -6.32 -12.83 9.52
N MET A 391 -5.45 -11.99 8.95
CA MET A 391 -4.35 -11.39 9.66
C MET A 391 -4.74 -10.01 10.14
N LEU A 392 -4.82 -9.85 11.44
CA LEU A 392 -5.13 -8.60 12.11
C LEU A 392 -3.85 -7.85 12.47
N ALA A 393 -3.75 -6.59 12.10
CA ALA A 393 -2.63 -5.73 12.48
C ALA A 393 -3.00 -4.87 13.70
N PRO A 394 -2.02 -4.57 14.58
CA PRO A 394 -2.22 -3.77 15.78
C PRO A 394 -2.53 -2.30 15.47
N GLU A 395 -2.74 -1.51 16.54
CA GLU A 395 -2.97 -0.06 16.49
C GLU A 395 -4.25 0.34 15.73
N GLY A 396 -5.29 -0.49 15.82
CA GLY A 396 -6.58 -0.20 15.20
C GLY A 396 -6.59 -0.35 13.67
N ALA A 397 -5.57 -0.98 13.08
CA ALA A 397 -5.55 -1.25 11.64
C ALA A 397 -6.60 -2.29 11.24
N GLY A 398 -6.85 -3.29 12.12
CA GLY A 398 -7.78 -4.39 11.87
C GLY A 398 -7.22 -5.38 10.86
N GLU A 399 -8.10 -6.07 10.17
CA GLU A 399 -7.77 -7.02 9.12
C GLU A 399 -7.00 -6.36 7.97
N ILE A 400 -5.77 -6.82 7.70
CA ILE A 400 -4.94 -6.40 6.56
C ILE A 400 -4.83 -7.49 5.49
N ILE A 401 -5.01 -8.76 5.87
CA ILE A 401 -5.04 -9.93 4.99
C ILE A 401 -6.25 -10.77 5.34
N GLY A 402 -6.99 -11.22 4.32
CA GLY A 402 -7.94 -12.31 4.39
C GLY A 402 -7.55 -13.40 3.40
N GLY A 403 -7.53 -14.67 3.81
CA GLY A 403 -7.09 -15.78 3.00
C GLY A 403 -7.73 -17.11 3.35
N SER A 404 -7.48 -18.13 2.53
CA SER A 404 -7.96 -19.49 2.80
C SER A 404 -7.27 -20.54 1.93
N GLN A 405 -7.33 -21.78 2.37
CA GLN A 405 -7.26 -22.91 1.47
C GLN A 405 -8.57 -22.95 0.66
N ARG A 406 -8.46 -23.17 -0.65
CA ARG A 406 -9.58 -23.15 -1.59
C ARG A 406 -10.24 -24.53 -1.66
N GLU A 407 -11.55 -24.57 -1.90
CA GLU A 407 -12.26 -25.85 -2.11
C GLU A 407 -11.78 -26.50 -3.39
N ASP A 408 -11.23 -27.69 -3.29
CA ASP A 408 -10.63 -28.47 -4.37
C ASP A 408 -11.50 -29.65 -4.83
N ASP A 409 -12.62 -29.90 -4.15
CA ASP A 409 -13.62 -30.87 -4.55
C ASP A 409 -14.71 -30.23 -5.41
N PHE A 410 -15.04 -30.88 -6.53
CA PHE A 410 -16.03 -30.39 -7.50
C PHE A 410 -17.45 -30.31 -6.93
N ASP A 411 -17.91 -31.39 -6.29
CA ASP A 411 -19.27 -31.47 -5.79
C ASP A 411 -19.49 -30.57 -4.59
N ALA A 412 -18.50 -30.46 -3.70
CA ALA A 412 -18.51 -29.55 -2.56
C ALA A 412 -18.54 -28.09 -3.02
N LEU A 413 -17.72 -27.70 -4.00
CA LEU A 413 -17.73 -26.34 -4.54
C LEU A 413 -19.06 -26.00 -5.22
N LYS A 414 -19.60 -26.92 -6.01
CA LYS A 414 -20.89 -26.74 -6.67
C LYS A 414 -22.02 -26.55 -5.66
N GLU A 415 -22.04 -27.36 -4.61
CA GLU A 415 -23.01 -27.22 -3.50
C GLU A 415 -22.93 -25.84 -2.88
N ARG A 416 -21.70 -25.36 -2.62
CA ARG A 416 -21.44 -24.04 -2.00
C ARG A 416 -21.91 -22.89 -2.89
N ILE A 417 -21.63 -22.93 -4.20
CA ILE A 417 -22.12 -21.94 -5.18
C ILE A 417 -23.65 -21.84 -5.11
N LEU A 418 -24.33 -22.97 -5.15
CA LEU A 418 -25.80 -23.01 -5.09
C LEU A 418 -26.36 -22.54 -3.75
N SER A 419 -25.72 -22.90 -2.63
CA SER A 419 -26.14 -22.47 -1.28
C SER A 419 -25.97 -20.98 -1.02
N HIS A 420 -25.17 -20.29 -1.83
CA HIS A 420 -24.98 -18.83 -1.81
C HIS A 420 -25.84 -18.10 -2.84
N ASP A 421 -26.83 -18.76 -3.45
CA ASP A 421 -27.72 -18.21 -4.47
C ASP A 421 -26.99 -17.61 -5.69
N LEU A 422 -25.80 -18.16 -6.02
CA LEU A 422 -25.00 -17.69 -7.15
C LEU A 422 -25.40 -18.42 -8.44
N PRO A 423 -25.42 -17.72 -9.60
CA PRO A 423 -25.79 -18.30 -10.88
C PRO A 423 -24.71 -19.28 -11.37
N LEU A 424 -25.00 -20.57 -11.32
CA LEU A 424 -24.05 -21.64 -11.63
C LEU A 424 -23.38 -21.47 -13.01
N GLU A 425 -24.13 -20.97 -14.00
CA GLU A 425 -23.64 -20.74 -15.37
C GLU A 425 -22.44 -19.78 -15.42
N SER A 426 -22.41 -18.80 -14.52
CA SER A 426 -21.29 -17.85 -14.42
C SER A 426 -20.02 -18.47 -13.84
N PHE A 427 -20.11 -19.65 -13.23
CA PHE A 427 -19.01 -20.34 -12.55
C PHE A 427 -18.61 -21.68 -13.21
N GLU A 428 -19.19 -22.06 -14.34
CA GLU A 428 -18.83 -23.32 -15.02
C GLU A 428 -17.33 -23.39 -15.34
N TRP A 429 -16.73 -22.31 -15.85
CA TRP A 429 -15.31 -22.23 -16.10
C TRP A 429 -14.46 -22.38 -14.83
N TYR A 430 -14.96 -21.91 -13.70
CA TYR A 430 -14.30 -22.01 -12.40
C TYR A 430 -14.42 -23.42 -11.81
N LEU A 431 -15.55 -24.09 -12.01
CA LEU A 431 -15.75 -25.52 -11.69
C LEU A 431 -14.84 -26.42 -12.52
N ASP A 432 -14.49 -26.05 -13.76
CA ASP A 432 -13.55 -26.80 -14.58
C ASP A 432 -12.18 -26.96 -13.94
N LEU A 433 -11.76 -26.02 -13.10
CA LEU A 433 -10.51 -26.14 -12.32
C LEU A 433 -10.52 -27.34 -11.36
N ARG A 434 -11.72 -27.78 -10.93
CA ARG A 434 -11.92 -28.96 -10.07
C ARG A 434 -12.15 -30.21 -10.90
N ARG A 435 -12.55 -30.06 -12.14
CA ARG A 435 -12.81 -31.17 -13.08
C ARG A 435 -11.52 -31.67 -13.74
N TYR A 436 -10.56 -30.76 -13.97
CA TYR A 436 -9.36 -31.03 -14.75
C TYR A 436 -8.08 -30.73 -13.93
N GLY A 437 -7.62 -31.75 -13.18
CA GLY A 437 -6.36 -31.70 -12.47
C GLY A 437 -6.39 -30.86 -11.18
N SER A 438 -7.48 -30.96 -10.41
CA SER A 438 -7.59 -30.30 -9.11
C SER A 438 -6.47 -30.68 -8.17
N VAL A 439 -5.98 -29.70 -7.42
CA VAL A 439 -4.95 -29.87 -6.37
C VAL A 439 -5.31 -29.00 -5.17
N PRO A 440 -4.83 -29.33 -3.96
CA PRO A 440 -4.85 -28.37 -2.86
C PRO A 440 -4.20 -27.06 -3.32
N HIS A 441 -4.83 -25.93 -3.03
CA HIS A 441 -4.27 -24.62 -3.33
C HIS A 441 -4.82 -23.59 -2.36
N SER A 442 -4.03 -22.56 -2.11
CA SER A 442 -4.32 -21.54 -1.11
C SER A 442 -3.89 -20.18 -1.61
N GLY A 443 -4.48 -19.16 -1.03
CA GLY A 443 -4.10 -17.79 -1.31
C GLY A 443 -4.77 -16.80 -0.37
N PHE A 444 -4.33 -15.56 -0.45
CA PHE A 444 -4.86 -14.49 0.37
C PHE A 444 -4.93 -13.17 -0.39
N GLY A 445 -5.70 -12.21 0.12
CA GLY A 445 -5.73 -10.84 -0.37
C GLY A 445 -5.19 -9.88 0.68
N LEU A 446 -4.16 -9.07 0.33
CA LEU A 446 -3.72 -7.96 1.18
C LEU A 446 -4.21 -6.64 0.60
N GLY A 447 -4.96 -5.88 1.43
CA GLY A 447 -5.40 -4.52 1.09
C GLY A 447 -4.27 -3.51 1.23
N LEU A 448 -3.81 -2.94 0.11
CA LEU A 448 -2.68 -2.00 0.09
C LEU A 448 -2.94 -0.78 0.96
N GLU A 449 -4.11 -0.15 0.85
CA GLU A 449 -4.43 1.07 1.59
C GLU A 449 -4.49 0.86 3.10
N ARG A 450 -5.00 -0.28 3.58
CA ARG A 450 -4.99 -0.64 5.00
C ARG A 450 -3.56 -0.84 5.50
N THR A 451 -2.72 -1.51 4.73
CA THR A 451 -1.29 -1.72 5.04
C THR A 451 -0.53 -0.40 5.10
N VAL A 452 -0.75 0.50 4.12
CA VAL A 452 -0.15 1.84 4.13
C VAL A 452 -0.63 2.63 5.35
N LYS A 453 -1.94 2.59 5.67
CA LYS A 453 -2.50 3.25 6.85
C LYS A 453 -1.83 2.79 8.14
N TRP A 454 -1.70 1.49 8.33
CA TRP A 454 -1.05 0.91 9.51
C TRP A 454 0.43 1.34 9.62
N ILE A 455 1.21 1.14 8.56
CA ILE A 455 2.65 1.43 8.58
C ILE A 455 2.93 2.92 8.77
N THR A 456 2.15 3.79 8.14
CA THR A 456 2.32 5.26 8.24
C THR A 456 1.70 5.88 9.48
N GLY A 457 0.79 5.17 10.16
CA GLY A 457 0.00 5.73 11.25
C GLY A 457 -1.02 6.78 10.78
N ALA A 458 -1.44 6.75 9.51
CA ALA A 458 -2.45 7.67 8.99
C ALA A 458 -3.80 7.46 9.68
N GLU A 459 -4.47 8.53 10.07
CA GLU A 459 -5.73 8.45 10.80
C GLU A 459 -6.88 7.93 9.94
N HIS A 460 -6.89 8.29 8.66
CA HIS A 460 -7.96 7.93 7.75
C HIS A 460 -7.39 7.30 6.47
N ILE A 461 -8.01 6.20 6.02
CA ILE A 461 -7.58 5.46 4.81
C ILE A 461 -7.56 6.33 3.54
N ARG A 462 -8.37 7.41 3.46
CA ARG A 462 -8.36 8.35 2.31
C ARG A 462 -7.00 9.03 2.08
N GLU A 463 -6.14 9.11 3.10
CA GLU A 463 -4.81 9.70 2.96
C GLU A 463 -3.83 8.78 2.23
N THR A 464 -4.09 7.48 2.19
CA THR A 464 -3.19 6.45 1.69
C THR A 464 -3.27 6.20 0.18
N ASN A 465 -4.30 6.77 -0.47
CA ASN A 465 -4.49 6.71 -1.91
C ASN A 465 -4.34 8.11 -2.51
N PRO A 466 -3.65 8.29 -3.66
CA PRO A 466 -3.50 9.60 -4.29
C PRO A 466 -4.83 10.29 -4.56
N TYR A 467 -5.81 9.53 -5.08
CA TYR A 467 -7.14 10.02 -5.45
C TYR A 467 -8.21 9.05 -4.95
N PRO A 468 -8.53 9.07 -3.64
CA PRO A 468 -9.42 8.10 -3.03
C PRO A 468 -10.86 8.23 -3.54
N ARG A 469 -11.50 7.09 -3.83
CA ARG A 469 -12.92 7.00 -4.15
C ARG A 469 -13.71 6.54 -2.94
N MET A 470 -14.73 7.30 -2.60
CA MET A 470 -15.53 7.10 -1.39
C MET A 470 -17.01 7.30 -1.72
N ILE A 471 -17.91 6.82 -0.86
CA ILE A 471 -19.37 6.87 -1.07
C ILE A 471 -19.91 8.23 -1.53
N TYR A 472 -19.30 9.34 -1.13
CA TYR A 472 -19.74 10.70 -1.50
C TYR A 472 -18.69 11.47 -2.30
N ARG A 473 -17.66 10.77 -2.85
CA ARG A 473 -16.57 11.43 -3.55
C ARG A 473 -16.07 10.63 -4.73
N ILE A 474 -16.17 11.28 -5.89
CA ILE A 474 -15.65 10.77 -7.16
C ILE A 474 -14.65 11.76 -7.81
N GLN A 475 -14.50 12.97 -7.26
CA GLN A 475 -13.62 14.04 -7.75
C GLN A 475 -12.72 14.58 -6.63
N PRO A 476 -11.60 15.16 -7.04
CA PRO A 476 -10.54 14.63 -7.89
C PRO A 476 -9.93 13.45 -7.28
#